data_a14067e059eec26164244ce1862cff34
#
_entry.id   a14067e059eec26164244ce1862cff34
#
_cell.length_a   1.000
_cell.length_b   1.000
_cell.length_c   1.000
_cell.angle_alpha   90.00
_cell.angle_beta   90.00
_cell.angle_gamma   90.00
#
_symmetry.space_group_name_H-M   'P 1'
#
loop_
_entity.id
_entity.type
_entity.pdbx_description
1 polymer ?
#
loop_
_entity_poly.entity_id
_entity_poly.type
_entity_poly.pdbx_seq_one_letter_code
_entity_poly.pdbx_strand_id
1 'polypeptide(L)'
;MTADEMAALFVPHIIERRKVLETGKRLVHYTSAESAYRIISGRQIWLRNAQMMNDFSEIQHGINCLHQAWNSPGGRNLHAMLDRIQTGLRHELAQLFDGHAEGLRVGTFITALSEHENDEDLLGRLSMWRAYGGRSGVALVLNNTAIAAETDEMHVFSSPVFYQDVPQFVEWFQGWVDGILGAEDGLHEMGPEAVRNTLFMVFRSFALCTKHPGFAEEREWRVFYSPTFEGESEWIEPSIEIVSGVPQHIMKLHLRDDAEKNISGVAPETLLNRVIIGPCDYPVQVRASIAAAMQAAGIENAVDKMWMSLIPLRHRD
;
A
#
# COMPACT_ATOMS: atom_id res chain seq x y z
N MET A 1 -25.27 9.99 -6.27
CA MET A 1 -23.84 10.30 -6.47
C MET A 1 -23.21 9.31 -7.43
N THR A 2 -22.31 9.75 -8.33
CA THR A 2 -21.48 8.88 -9.19
C THR A 2 -20.35 8.23 -8.38
N ALA A 3 -19.67 7.20 -8.93
CA ALA A 3 -18.51 6.58 -8.28
C ALA A 3 -17.37 7.58 -8.06
N ASP A 4 -17.10 8.46 -9.03
CA ASP A 4 -16.06 9.50 -8.93
C ASP A 4 -16.39 10.54 -7.86
N GLU A 5 -17.66 10.96 -7.76
CA GLU A 5 -18.11 11.88 -6.69
C GLU A 5 -17.98 11.24 -5.31
N MET A 6 -18.29 9.94 -5.18
CA MET A 6 -18.10 9.20 -3.93
C MET A 6 -16.62 9.08 -3.58
N ALA A 7 -15.76 8.71 -4.53
CA ALA A 7 -14.33 8.61 -4.30
C ALA A 7 -13.73 9.96 -3.87
N ALA A 8 -14.10 11.06 -4.56
CA ALA A 8 -13.64 12.40 -4.20
C ALA A 8 -14.13 12.86 -2.82
N LEU A 9 -15.31 12.42 -2.40
CA LEU A 9 -15.88 12.75 -1.09
C LEU A 9 -15.23 11.93 0.04
N PHE A 10 -15.15 10.62 -0.14
CA PHE A 10 -14.76 9.72 0.93
C PHE A 10 -13.25 9.55 1.07
N VAL A 11 -12.49 9.59 -0.03
CA VAL A 11 -11.04 9.35 -0.04
C VAL A 11 -10.26 10.39 -0.86
N PRO A 12 -10.48 11.72 -0.61
CA PRO A 12 -9.90 12.79 -1.43
C PRO A 12 -8.37 12.72 -1.50
N HIS A 13 -7.70 12.37 -0.41
CA HIS A 13 -6.24 12.23 -0.34
C HIS A 13 -5.70 11.12 -1.24
N ILE A 14 -6.47 10.03 -1.43
CA ILE A 14 -6.09 8.95 -2.36
C ILE A 14 -6.20 9.45 -3.80
N ILE A 15 -7.29 10.14 -4.13
CA ILE A 15 -7.52 10.67 -5.48
C ILE A 15 -6.44 11.68 -5.88
N GLU A 16 -6.08 12.59 -4.97
CA GLU A 16 -5.01 13.58 -5.21
C GLU A 16 -3.66 12.89 -5.50
N ARG A 17 -3.32 11.85 -4.73
CA ARG A 17 -2.06 11.13 -4.92
C ARG A 17 -2.07 10.24 -6.17
N ARG A 18 -3.21 9.65 -6.53
CA ARG A 18 -3.34 8.88 -7.78
C ARG A 18 -3.09 9.76 -9.01
N LYS A 19 -3.60 11.00 -9.04
CA LYS A 19 -3.32 11.96 -10.11
C LYS A 19 -1.83 12.20 -10.30
N VAL A 20 -1.04 12.16 -9.23
CA VAL A 20 0.42 12.30 -9.31
C VAL A 20 1.05 11.10 -10.03
N LEU A 21 0.55 9.88 -9.82
CA LEU A 21 1.04 8.71 -10.58
C LEU A 21 0.70 8.80 -12.07
N GLU A 22 -0.44 9.37 -12.43
CA GLU A 22 -0.86 9.59 -13.84
C GLU A 22 0.10 10.50 -14.60
N THR A 23 0.87 11.36 -13.91
CA THR A 23 1.90 12.21 -14.52
C THR A 23 3.17 11.46 -14.95
N GLY A 24 3.19 10.12 -14.87
CA GLY A 24 4.30 9.28 -15.28
C GLY A 24 5.27 8.94 -14.14
N LYS A 25 4.95 9.28 -12.89
CA LYS A 25 5.71 8.80 -11.73
C LYS A 25 5.56 7.29 -11.61
N ARG A 26 6.67 6.65 -11.24
CA ARG A 26 6.73 5.19 -11.04
C ARG A 26 6.71 4.87 -9.56
N LEU A 27 6.54 3.60 -9.25
CA LEU A 27 6.71 3.08 -7.91
C LEU A 27 7.93 2.18 -7.84
N VAL A 28 8.52 2.03 -6.67
CA VAL A 28 9.71 1.22 -6.46
C VAL A 28 9.56 0.36 -5.21
N HIS A 29 9.94 -0.91 -5.32
CA HIS A 29 10.06 -1.82 -4.18
C HIS A 29 11.52 -1.98 -3.80
N TYR A 30 11.94 -1.37 -2.67
CA TYR A 30 13.25 -1.56 -2.08
C TYR A 30 13.26 -2.84 -1.25
N THR A 31 14.20 -3.74 -1.54
CA THR A 31 14.24 -5.04 -0.86
C THR A 31 15.65 -5.64 -0.88
N SER A 32 15.84 -6.82 -0.29
CA SER A 32 17.11 -7.55 -0.41
C SER A 32 17.25 -8.22 -1.78
N ALA A 33 18.49 -8.52 -2.20
CA ALA A 33 18.76 -9.26 -3.43
C ALA A 33 18.10 -10.65 -3.42
N GLU A 34 18.03 -11.31 -2.26
CA GLU A 34 17.33 -12.59 -2.10
C GLU A 34 15.84 -12.44 -2.40
N SER A 35 15.19 -11.45 -1.79
CA SER A 35 13.74 -11.20 -2.01
C SER A 35 13.48 -10.80 -3.46
N ALA A 36 14.31 -9.92 -4.05
CA ALA A 36 14.18 -9.53 -5.46
C ALA A 36 14.30 -10.74 -6.39
N TYR A 37 15.27 -11.63 -6.14
CA TYR A 37 15.41 -12.87 -6.89
C TYR A 37 14.16 -13.76 -6.78
N ARG A 38 13.63 -13.94 -5.57
CA ARG A 38 12.42 -14.74 -5.33
C ARG A 38 11.18 -14.14 -6.00
N ILE A 39 11.01 -12.82 -5.94
CA ILE A 39 9.91 -12.10 -6.61
C ILE A 39 9.96 -12.35 -8.12
N ILE A 40 11.11 -12.15 -8.73
CA ILE A 40 11.27 -12.26 -10.19
C ILE A 40 11.13 -13.72 -10.63
N SER A 41 11.86 -14.66 -10.01
CA SER A 41 11.87 -16.07 -10.41
C SER A 41 10.54 -16.77 -10.11
N GLY A 42 9.88 -16.41 -9.01
CA GLY A 42 8.57 -16.94 -8.62
C GLY A 42 7.40 -16.24 -9.29
N ARG A 43 7.63 -15.10 -9.97
CA ARG A 43 6.56 -14.24 -10.53
C ARG A 43 5.49 -13.90 -9.49
N GLN A 44 5.93 -13.56 -8.26
CA GLN A 44 5.06 -13.31 -7.11
C GLN A 44 5.65 -12.21 -6.25
N ILE A 45 4.82 -11.29 -5.79
CA ILE A 45 5.21 -10.35 -4.73
C ILE A 45 4.65 -10.85 -3.39
N TRP A 46 5.43 -10.68 -2.32
CA TRP A 46 5.04 -11.15 -1.01
C TRP A 46 4.39 -10.06 -0.18
N LEU A 47 3.16 -10.29 0.25
CA LEU A 47 2.51 -9.49 1.26
C LEU A 47 2.80 -10.14 2.62
N ARG A 48 3.47 -9.40 3.49
CA ARG A 48 3.85 -9.85 4.84
C ARG A 48 2.80 -9.41 5.83
N ASN A 49 2.62 -10.20 6.88
CA ASN A 49 1.75 -9.79 7.98
C ASN A 49 2.23 -8.44 8.55
N ALA A 50 1.30 -7.51 8.73
CA ALA A 50 1.61 -6.16 9.18
C ALA A 50 2.35 -6.11 10.53
N GLN A 51 2.10 -7.06 11.43
CA GLN A 51 2.82 -7.17 12.71
C GLN A 51 4.29 -7.59 12.58
N MET A 52 4.68 -8.14 11.42
CA MET A 52 6.05 -8.58 11.14
C MET A 52 6.85 -7.54 10.33
N MET A 53 6.28 -6.36 10.12
CA MET A 53 6.97 -5.24 9.49
C MET A 53 7.87 -4.49 10.49
N ASN A 54 8.78 -3.66 9.99
CA ASN A 54 9.77 -2.97 10.83
C ASN A 54 9.13 -2.06 11.89
N ASP A 55 7.96 -1.50 11.61
CA ASP A 55 7.19 -0.73 12.57
C ASP A 55 5.81 -1.38 12.78
N PHE A 56 5.75 -2.30 13.76
CA PHE A 56 4.51 -2.98 14.15
C PHE A 56 3.47 -2.03 14.77
N SER A 57 3.87 -0.80 15.12
CA SER A 57 2.99 0.20 15.73
C SER A 57 2.21 1.04 14.71
N GLU A 58 2.50 0.90 13.40
CA GLU A 58 1.92 1.74 12.35
C GLU A 58 0.40 1.65 12.29
N ILE A 59 -0.17 0.43 12.27
CA ILE A 59 -1.64 0.27 12.26
C ILE A 59 -2.24 0.82 13.55
N GLN A 60 -1.55 0.61 14.70
CA GLN A 60 -1.99 1.18 15.97
C GLN A 60 -1.99 2.71 15.94
N HIS A 61 -1.00 3.32 15.26
CA HIS A 61 -0.97 4.78 15.07
C HIS A 61 -2.20 5.26 14.28
N GLY A 62 -2.53 4.63 13.16
CA GLY A 62 -3.73 4.96 12.37
C GLY A 62 -5.03 4.79 13.15
N ILE A 63 -5.16 3.69 13.91
CA ILE A 63 -6.31 3.45 14.81
C ILE A 63 -6.39 4.56 15.87
N ASN A 64 -5.27 4.96 16.49
CA ASN A 64 -5.23 6.02 17.49
C ASN A 64 -5.65 7.38 16.90
N CYS A 65 -5.14 7.72 15.71
CA CYS A 65 -5.55 8.92 14.98
C CYS A 65 -7.07 8.95 14.77
N LEU A 66 -7.62 7.85 14.28
CA LEU A 66 -9.06 7.73 14.03
C LEU A 66 -9.89 7.81 15.31
N HIS A 67 -9.49 7.13 16.40
CA HIS A 67 -10.18 7.22 17.69
C HIS A 67 -10.18 8.64 18.27
N GLN A 68 -9.08 9.37 18.15
CA GLN A 68 -9.02 10.77 18.59
C GLN A 68 -9.91 11.67 17.74
N ALA A 69 -9.89 11.47 16.42
CA ALA A 69 -10.73 12.20 15.47
C ALA A 69 -12.24 11.91 15.70
N TRP A 70 -12.61 10.65 15.91
CA TRP A 70 -13.98 10.24 16.23
C TRP A 70 -14.52 10.93 17.47
N ASN A 71 -13.70 11.15 18.49
CA ASN A 71 -14.09 11.82 19.73
C ASN A 71 -13.93 13.36 19.69
N SER A 72 -13.45 13.92 18.59
CA SER A 72 -13.26 15.36 18.38
C SER A 72 -14.57 16.11 18.11
N PRO A 73 -14.57 17.46 18.02
CA PRO A 73 -15.72 18.22 17.55
C PRO A 73 -16.20 17.76 16.17
N GLY A 74 -15.31 17.49 15.21
CA GLY A 74 -15.64 16.96 13.89
C GLY A 74 -16.34 15.61 13.98
N GLY A 75 -15.83 14.70 14.80
CA GLY A 75 -16.48 13.41 15.05
C GLY A 75 -17.89 13.57 15.60
N ARG A 76 -18.12 14.49 16.53
CA ARG A 76 -19.49 14.75 17.02
C ARG A 76 -20.44 15.28 15.95
N ASN A 77 -19.95 16.09 15.02
CA ASN A 77 -20.75 16.54 13.86
C ASN A 77 -21.11 15.35 12.95
N LEU A 78 -20.15 14.47 12.67
CA LEU A 78 -20.41 13.23 11.93
C LEU A 78 -21.42 12.34 12.64
N HIS A 79 -21.31 12.18 13.98
CA HIS A 79 -22.29 11.41 14.78
C HIS A 79 -23.70 11.96 14.63
N ALA A 80 -23.87 13.29 14.71
CA ALA A 80 -25.17 13.93 14.58
C ALA A 80 -25.77 13.71 13.18
N MET A 81 -24.96 13.77 12.13
CA MET A 81 -25.40 13.49 10.77
C MET A 81 -25.80 12.02 10.60
N LEU A 82 -24.99 11.08 11.06
CA LEU A 82 -25.31 9.65 11.00
C LEU A 82 -26.62 9.32 11.71
N ASP A 83 -26.87 9.93 12.88
CA ASP A 83 -28.12 9.72 13.62
C ASP A 83 -29.33 10.40 12.96
N ARG A 84 -29.14 11.39 12.05
CA ARG A 84 -30.20 11.92 11.19
C ARG A 84 -30.53 10.96 10.04
N ILE A 85 -29.54 10.28 9.48
CA ILE A 85 -29.78 9.25 8.45
C ILE A 85 -30.56 8.08 9.06
N GLN A 86 -30.11 7.55 10.20
CA GLN A 86 -30.80 6.52 10.97
C GLN A 86 -30.38 6.59 12.44
N THR A 87 -31.34 6.66 13.32
CA THR A 87 -31.09 6.64 14.78
C THR A 87 -30.23 5.42 15.16
N GLY A 88 -29.09 5.66 15.79
CA GLY A 88 -28.17 4.61 16.23
C GLY A 88 -27.09 4.24 15.21
N LEU A 89 -27.11 4.76 13.98
CA LEU A 89 -26.15 4.42 12.91
C LEU A 89 -24.68 4.67 13.33
N ARG A 90 -24.41 5.74 14.09
CA ARG A 90 -23.09 6.01 14.65
C ARG A 90 -22.58 4.89 15.56
N HIS A 91 -23.48 4.28 16.36
CA HIS A 91 -23.11 3.18 17.26
C HIS A 91 -22.87 1.90 16.47
N GLU A 92 -23.68 1.63 15.45
CA GLU A 92 -23.45 0.49 14.54
C GLU A 92 -22.10 0.58 13.85
N LEU A 93 -21.73 1.78 13.34
CA LEU A 93 -20.43 2.01 12.71
C LEU A 93 -19.27 1.83 13.71
N ALA A 94 -19.39 2.40 14.92
CA ALA A 94 -18.36 2.25 15.96
C ALA A 94 -18.19 0.78 16.37
N GLN A 95 -19.28 0.07 16.63
CA GLN A 95 -19.25 -1.35 16.99
C GLN A 95 -18.66 -2.21 15.86
N LEU A 96 -18.99 -1.90 14.61
CA LEU A 96 -18.44 -2.59 13.45
C LEU A 96 -16.92 -2.39 13.37
N PHE A 97 -16.44 -1.14 13.54
CA PHE A 97 -15.01 -0.84 13.50
C PHE A 97 -14.25 -1.47 14.68
N ASP A 98 -14.75 -1.28 15.91
CA ASP A 98 -14.12 -1.82 17.12
C ASP A 98 -14.09 -3.36 17.11
N GLY A 99 -15.15 -3.99 16.62
CA GLY A 99 -15.23 -5.43 16.47
C GLY A 99 -14.20 -6.01 15.47
N HIS A 100 -13.75 -5.20 14.52
CA HIS A 100 -12.77 -5.62 13.51
C HIS A 100 -11.36 -5.07 13.75
N ALA A 101 -11.15 -4.14 14.68
CA ALA A 101 -9.86 -3.47 14.90
C ALA A 101 -8.70 -4.45 15.17
N GLU A 102 -8.93 -5.49 15.97
CA GLU A 102 -7.93 -6.53 16.20
C GLU A 102 -7.67 -7.35 14.94
N GLY A 103 -8.71 -7.71 14.19
CA GLY A 103 -8.57 -8.41 12.89
C GLY A 103 -7.77 -7.60 11.88
N LEU A 104 -7.96 -6.28 11.83
CA LEU A 104 -7.15 -5.38 10.99
C LEU A 104 -5.67 -5.43 11.37
N ARG A 105 -5.39 -5.43 12.66
CA ARG A 105 -4.03 -5.41 13.19
C ARG A 105 -3.29 -6.72 12.94
N VAL A 106 -3.95 -7.88 13.13
CA VAL A 106 -3.30 -9.20 13.08
C VAL A 106 -3.52 -9.93 11.75
N GLY A 107 -4.57 -9.61 11.01
CA GLY A 107 -5.01 -10.32 9.81
C GLY A 107 -4.77 -9.58 8.49
N THR A 108 -4.04 -8.44 8.51
CA THR A 108 -3.71 -7.71 7.29
C THR A 108 -2.30 -8.03 6.82
N PHE A 109 -2.16 -8.27 5.53
CA PHE A 109 -0.90 -8.54 4.84
C PHE A 109 -0.59 -7.38 3.90
N ILE A 110 0.66 -6.89 3.93
CA ILE A 110 1.07 -5.66 3.25
C ILE A 110 2.38 -5.88 2.49
N THR A 111 2.49 -5.28 1.32
CA THR A 111 3.77 -4.94 0.69
C THR A 111 3.84 -3.44 0.50
N ALA A 112 5.01 -2.85 0.80
CA ALA A 112 5.25 -1.43 0.69
C ALA A 112 6.01 -1.12 -0.60
N LEU A 113 5.52 -0.13 -1.33
CA LEU A 113 6.19 0.49 -2.46
C LEU A 113 6.51 1.93 -2.09
N SER A 114 7.41 2.57 -2.81
CA SER A 114 7.75 3.98 -2.63
C SER A 114 7.58 4.71 -3.96
N GLU A 115 7.17 5.98 -3.94
CA GLU A 115 7.20 6.78 -5.16
C GLU A 115 8.65 6.94 -5.64
N HIS A 116 8.84 6.86 -6.94
CA HIS A 116 10.14 6.92 -7.60
C HIS A 116 10.19 8.05 -8.62
N GLU A 117 11.14 8.94 -8.41
CA GLU A 117 11.39 10.06 -9.32
C GLU A 117 12.43 9.68 -10.39
N ASN A 118 12.43 10.39 -11.52
CA ASN A 118 13.35 10.09 -12.62
C ASN A 118 14.82 10.37 -12.27
N ASP A 119 15.09 11.29 -11.36
CA ASP A 119 16.43 11.58 -10.87
C ASP A 119 16.99 10.50 -9.93
N GLU A 120 16.13 9.63 -9.39
CA GLU A 120 16.50 8.48 -8.58
C GLU A 120 16.92 7.24 -9.42
N ASP A 121 16.76 7.28 -10.74
CA ASP A 121 16.95 6.16 -11.68
C ASP A 121 18.33 5.50 -11.67
N LEU A 122 19.36 6.26 -11.36
CA LEU A 122 20.74 5.75 -11.36
C LEU A 122 21.21 5.31 -9.99
N LEU A 123 20.77 6.01 -8.95
CA LEU A 123 21.33 5.84 -7.61
C LEU A 123 20.34 5.21 -6.62
N GLY A 124 19.05 5.35 -6.84
CA GLY A 124 18.06 5.11 -5.84
C GLY A 124 18.16 6.12 -4.70
N ARG A 125 17.41 5.91 -3.62
CA ARG A 125 17.37 6.80 -2.45
C ARG A 125 18.17 6.23 -1.30
N LEU A 126 19.13 7.02 -0.78
CA LEU A 126 20.06 6.56 0.27
C LEU A 126 19.35 6.12 1.56
N SER A 127 18.33 6.85 1.98
CA SER A 127 17.52 6.47 3.16
C SER A 127 16.87 5.10 3.00
N MET A 128 16.35 4.82 1.80
CA MET A 128 15.72 3.54 1.49
C MET A 128 16.73 2.39 1.43
N TRP A 129 17.94 2.64 0.92
CA TRP A 129 19.03 1.65 0.97
C TRP A 129 19.40 1.29 2.42
N ARG A 130 19.44 2.29 3.31
CA ARG A 130 19.74 2.07 4.73
C ARG A 130 18.64 1.32 5.45
N ALA A 131 17.38 1.61 5.13
CA ALA A 131 16.23 1.02 5.80
C ALA A 131 15.92 -0.40 5.32
N TYR A 132 16.03 -0.65 4.00
CA TYR A 132 15.47 -1.84 3.36
C TYR A 132 16.48 -2.65 2.54
N GLY A 133 17.65 -2.10 2.19
CA GLY A 133 18.63 -2.76 1.34
C GLY A 133 19.40 -3.90 2.02
N GLY A 134 19.52 -3.88 3.34
CA GLY A 134 20.37 -4.84 4.05
C GLY A 134 21.80 -4.84 3.51
N ARG A 135 22.47 -6.00 3.47
CA ARG A 135 23.84 -6.15 2.92
C ARG A 135 23.91 -6.12 1.39
N SER A 136 22.82 -6.41 0.72
CA SER A 136 22.73 -6.45 -0.75
C SER A 136 21.34 -6.01 -1.19
N GLY A 137 21.16 -4.70 -1.27
CA GLY A 137 19.87 -4.11 -1.65
C GLY A 137 19.61 -4.18 -3.15
N VAL A 138 18.33 -4.33 -3.50
CA VAL A 138 17.83 -4.21 -4.87
C VAL A 138 16.59 -3.36 -4.84
N ALA A 139 16.44 -2.45 -5.80
CA ALA A 139 15.22 -1.69 -6.02
C ALA A 139 14.59 -2.15 -7.34
N LEU A 140 13.35 -2.63 -7.24
CA LEU A 140 12.51 -3.00 -8.38
C LEU A 140 11.64 -1.81 -8.72
N VAL A 141 11.97 -1.07 -9.76
CA VAL A 141 11.16 0.07 -10.24
C VAL A 141 10.06 -0.48 -11.14
N LEU A 142 8.83 -0.17 -10.79
CA LEU A 142 7.63 -0.71 -11.40
C LEU A 142 6.91 0.35 -12.22
N ASN A 143 6.38 -0.04 -13.37
CA ASN A 143 5.39 0.75 -14.08
C ASN A 143 4.11 0.85 -13.23
N ASN A 144 3.48 2.01 -13.21
CA ASN A 144 2.31 2.25 -12.38
C ASN A 144 0.99 1.76 -13.00
N THR A 145 1.01 1.25 -14.22
CA THR A 145 -0.21 0.84 -14.97
C THR A 145 -1.07 -0.14 -14.16
N ALA A 146 -0.46 -1.14 -13.54
CA ALA A 146 -1.18 -2.13 -12.73
C ALA A 146 -1.80 -1.55 -11.45
N ILE A 147 -1.17 -0.51 -10.87
CA ILE A 147 -1.62 0.13 -9.61
C ILE A 147 -2.67 1.20 -9.90
N ALA A 148 -2.61 1.80 -11.09
CA ALA A 148 -3.62 2.73 -11.57
C ALA A 148 -4.88 2.01 -12.11
N ALA A 149 -4.79 0.69 -12.41
CA ALA A 149 -5.94 -0.08 -12.88
C ALA A 149 -7.02 -0.18 -11.79
N GLU A 150 -8.23 0.17 -12.15
CA GLU A 150 -9.42 0.00 -11.30
C GLU A 150 -10.00 -1.39 -11.52
N THR A 151 -9.53 -2.36 -10.75
CA THR A 151 -10.09 -3.73 -10.77
C THR A 151 -10.12 -4.30 -9.36
N ASP A 152 -11.24 -4.88 -8.97
CA ASP A 152 -11.40 -5.59 -7.71
C ASP A 152 -11.06 -7.09 -7.84
N GLU A 153 -10.82 -7.57 -9.06
CA GLU A 153 -10.64 -9.00 -9.38
C GLU A 153 -9.46 -9.67 -8.65
N MET A 154 -8.41 -8.91 -8.35
CA MET A 154 -7.28 -9.46 -7.60
C MET A 154 -7.52 -9.53 -6.10
N HIS A 155 -8.55 -8.87 -5.59
CA HIS A 155 -8.86 -8.74 -4.16
C HIS A 155 -7.75 -8.08 -3.33
N VAL A 156 -6.89 -7.29 -3.95
CA VAL A 156 -5.86 -6.47 -3.27
C VAL A 156 -6.13 -5.00 -3.50
N PHE A 157 -5.86 -4.20 -2.48
CA PHE A 157 -6.08 -2.76 -2.53
C PHE A 157 -4.76 -2.02 -2.47
N SER A 158 -4.66 -0.91 -3.19
CA SER A 158 -3.52 -0.02 -3.14
C SER A 158 -3.92 1.36 -2.63
N SER A 159 -3.14 1.91 -1.72
CA SER A 159 -3.36 3.24 -1.17
C SER A 159 -2.03 3.94 -0.88
N PRO A 160 -1.92 5.23 -1.18
CA PRO A 160 -0.82 6.04 -0.67
C PRO A 160 -0.92 6.14 0.85
N VAL A 161 0.24 6.23 1.51
CA VAL A 161 0.29 6.48 2.95
C VAL A 161 0.03 7.95 3.24
N PHE A 162 -0.83 8.20 4.21
CA PHE A 162 -1.22 9.50 4.71
C PHE A 162 -0.39 9.86 5.94
N TYR A 163 0.60 10.74 5.77
CA TYR A 163 1.56 11.10 6.83
C TYR A 163 0.98 12.20 7.72
N GLN A 164 0.44 11.79 8.87
CA GLN A 164 -0.17 12.68 9.86
C GLN A 164 0.17 12.24 11.28
N ASP A 165 0.47 13.18 12.15
CA ASP A 165 0.38 12.92 13.59
C ASP A 165 -1.09 13.06 14.07
N VAL A 166 -1.35 12.76 15.34
CA VAL A 166 -2.72 12.80 15.88
C VAL A 166 -3.37 14.20 15.76
N PRO A 167 -2.71 15.31 16.16
CA PRO A 167 -3.28 16.65 15.97
C PRO A 167 -3.59 17.00 14.53
N GLN A 168 -2.65 16.73 13.61
CA GLN A 168 -2.81 17.00 12.18
C GLN A 168 -3.96 16.17 11.58
N PHE A 169 -4.06 14.91 11.97
CA PHE A 169 -5.15 14.03 11.51
C PHE A 169 -6.52 14.54 12.01
N VAL A 170 -6.62 14.95 13.26
CA VAL A 170 -7.87 15.49 13.84
C VAL A 170 -8.30 16.77 13.12
N GLU A 171 -7.36 17.68 12.81
CA GLU A 171 -7.64 18.90 12.05
C GLU A 171 -8.11 18.58 10.61
N TRP A 172 -7.38 17.72 9.91
CA TRP A 172 -7.77 17.26 8.57
C TRP A 172 -9.14 16.57 8.58
N PHE A 173 -9.39 15.69 9.57
CA PHE A 173 -10.65 14.97 9.71
C PHE A 173 -11.85 15.91 9.89
N GLN A 174 -11.67 17.05 10.59
CA GLN A 174 -12.72 18.07 10.69
C GLN A 174 -13.12 18.59 9.30
N GLY A 175 -12.15 18.98 8.46
CA GLY A 175 -12.42 19.45 7.10
C GLY A 175 -13.04 18.36 6.21
N TRP A 176 -12.62 17.10 6.38
CA TRP A 176 -13.20 15.96 5.69
C TRP A 176 -14.68 15.76 6.10
N VAL A 177 -14.99 15.85 7.40
CA VAL A 177 -16.36 15.78 7.90
C VAL A 177 -17.22 16.90 7.35
N ASP A 178 -16.69 18.12 7.27
CA ASP A 178 -17.42 19.27 6.70
C ASP A 178 -17.82 19.00 5.23
N GLY A 179 -16.95 18.33 4.45
CA GLY A 179 -17.25 17.85 3.11
C GLY A 179 -18.38 16.79 3.10
N ILE A 180 -18.31 15.81 4.01
CA ILE A 180 -19.33 14.77 4.17
C ILE A 180 -20.69 15.38 4.52
N LEU A 181 -20.73 16.36 5.43
CA LEU A 181 -21.97 17.08 5.80
C LEU A 181 -22.56 17.85 4.61
N GLY A 182 -21.69 18.40 3.74
CA GLY A 182 -22.15 19.08 2.50
C GLY A 182 -22.84 18.15 1.50
N ALA A 183 -22.66 16.83 1.63
CA ALA A 183 -23.25 15.81 0.77
C ALA A 183 -24.38 14.99 1.45
N GLU A 184 -24.92 15.46 2.56
CA GLU A 184 -25.86 14.72 3.42
C GLU A 184 -27.08 14.18 2.63
N ASP A 185 -27.66 14.96 1.71
CA ASP A 185 -28.79 14.53 0.89
C ASP A 185 -28.45 13.29 0.06
N GLY A 186 -27.27 13.27 -0.58
CA GLY A 186 -26.81 12.12 -1.35
C GLY A 186 -26.53 10.89 -0.46
N LEU A 187 -26.11 11.09 0.78
CA LEU A 187 -25.93 10.00 1.75
C LEU A 187 -27.28 9.42 2.21
N HIS A 188 -28.29 10.25 2.35
CA HIS A 188 -29.67 9.78 2.61
C HIS A 188 -30.18 8.90 1.46
N GLU A 189 -29.91 9.28 0.20
CA GLU A 189 -30.29 8.48 -0.96
C GLU A 189 -29.53 7.13 -1.04
N MET A 190 -28.27 7.07 -0.57
CA MET A 190 -27.52 5.81 -0.49
C MET A 190 -28.15 4.81 0.50
N GLY A 191 -28.79 5.31 1.53
CA GLY A 191 -29.36 4.52 2.61
C GLY A 191 -28.35 4.13 3.70
N PRO A 192 -28.86 3.83 4.92
CA PRO A 192 -28.01 3.70 6.11
C PRO A 192 -26.99 2.57 6.04
N GLU A 193 -27.35 1.44 5.47
CA GLU A 193 -26.42 0.29 5.34
C GLU A 193 -25.26 0.60 4.42
N ALA A 194 -25.50 1.21 3.26
CA ALA A 194 -24.46 1.59 2.32
C ALA A 194 -23.54 2.65 2.92
N VAL A 195 -24.09 3.66 3.60
CA VAL A 195 -23.30 4.70 4.30
C VAL A 195 -22.41 4.07 5.37
N ARG A 196 -22.97 3.19 6.22
CA ARG A 196 -22.21 2.48 7.26
C ARG A 196 -21.05 1.70 6.67
N ASN A 197 -21.31 0.89 5.64
CA ASN A 197 -20.31 0.02 5.03
C ASN A 197 -19.23 0.84 4.32
N THR A 198 -19.59 1.90 3.60
CA THR A 198 -18.63 2.81 2.95
C THR A 198 -17.72 3.49 3.99
N LEU A 199 -18.31 4.06 5.05
CA LEU A 199 -17.53 4.69 6.12
C LEU A 199 -16.64 3.69 6.86
N PHE A 200 -17.09 2.46 7.05
CA PHE A 200 -16.24 1.40 7.61
C PHE A 200 -15.01 1.14 6.74
N MET A 201 -15.18 1.03 5.40
CA MET A 201 -14.05 0.84 4.47
C MET A 201 -13.09 2.04 4.47
N VAL A 202 -13.63 3.26 4.58
CA VAL A 202 -12.82 4.48 4.70
C VAL A 202 -12.03 4.49 6.02
N PHE A 203 -12.66 4.17 7.14
CA PHE A 203 -11.99 4.09 8.44
C PHE A 203 -10.94 3.00 8.49
N ARG A 204 -11.21 1.86 7.85
CA ARG A 204 -10.22 0.81 7.64
C ARG A 204 -9.01 1.34 6.85
N SER A 205 -9.25 2.08 5.76
CA SER A 205 -8.17 2.70 4.97
C SER A 205 -7.36 3.68 5.83
N PHE A 206 -7.99 4.53 6.63
CA PHE A 206 -7.28 5.42 7.56
C PHE A 206 -6.44 4.65 8.57
N ALA A 207 -6.99 3.58 9.16
CA ALA A 207 -6.26 2.76 10.12
C ALA A 207 -5.04 2.08 9.49
N LEU A 208 -5.16 1.57 8.26
CA LEU A 208 -4.10 0.84 7.58
C LEU A 208 -3.06 1.74 6.91
N CYS A 209 -3.43 2.97 6.52
CA CYS A 209 -2.59 3.82 5.68
C CYS A 209 -2.22 5.17 6.32
N THR A 210 -2.52 5.43 7.60
CA THR A 210 -2.00 6.60 8.31
C THR A 210 -0.71 6.26 9.03
N LYS A 211 0.34 7.07 8.80
CA LYS A 211 1.68 6.87 9.36
C LYS A 211 2.21 8.18 9.95
N HIS A 212 3.07 8.06 10.97
CA HIS A 212 3.68 9.23 11.59
C HIS A 212 4.51 10.04 10.57
N PRO A 213 4.45 11.38 10.53
CA PRO A 213 5.11 12.22 9.52
C PRO A 213 6.64 12.11 9.52
N GLY A 214 7.25 11.62 10.58
CA GLY A 214 8.67 11.29 10.59
C GLY A 214 9.13 10.28 9.56
N PHE A 215 8.20 9.53 8.97
CA PHE A 215 8.45 8.56 7.90
C PHE A 215 8.12 9.10 6.49
N ALA A 216 7.78 10.37 6.35
CA ALA A 216 7.31 10.94 5.07
C ALA A 216 8.33 10.81 3.92
N GLU A 217 9.63 10.67 4.23
CA GLU A 217 10.68 10.42 3.24
C GLU A 217 10.50 9.08 2.50
N GLU A 218 9.80 8.12 3.08
CA GLU A 218 9.51 6.83 2.44
C GLU A 218 8.58 6.97 1.23
N ARG A 219 7.72 8.00 1.19
CA ARG A 219 6.73 8.26 0.11
C ARG A 219 5.97 6.98 -0.22
N GLU A 220 5.47 6.32 0.83
CA GLU A 220 5.00 4.94 0.77
C GLU A 220 3.64 4.83 0.07
N TRP A 221 3.50 3.77 -0.71
CA TRP A 221 2.25 3.19 -1.18
C TRP A 221 2.14 1.78 -0.63
N ARG A 222 0.99 1.46 -0.06
CA ARG A 222 0.69 0.13 0.45
C ARG A 222 -0.17 -0.64 -0.52
N VAL A 223 0.24 -1.86 -0.81
CA VAL A 223 -0.64 -2.87 -1.40
C VAL A 223 -0.97 -3.83 -0.28
N PHE A 224 -2.25 -4.00 0.03
CA PHE A 224 -2.69 -4.78 1.17
C PHE A 224 -3.85 -5.73 0.83
N TYR A 225 -3.91 -6.80 1.61
CA TYR A 225 -4.92 -7.84 1.55
C TYR A 225 -5.24 -8.31 2.96
N SER A 226 -6.52 -8.49 3.27
CA SER A 226 -6.99 -9.05 4.54
C SER A 226 -8.04 -10.12 4.26
N PRO A 227 -7.71 -11.41 4.40
CA PRO A 227 -8.60 -12.53 4.03
C PRO A 227 -10.01 -12.42 4.60
N THR A 228 -10.14 -11.85 5.81
CA THR A 228 -11.43 -11.66 6.49
C THR A 228 -12.37 -10.71 5.74
N PHE A 229 -11.83 -9.76 4.97
CA PHE A 229 -12.62 -8.73 4.27
C PHE A 229 -12.73 -9.00 2.78
N GLU A 230 -11.61 -9.36 2.15
CA GLU A 230 -11.56 -9.57 0.70
C GLU A 230 -11.96 -10.98 0.28
N GLY A 231 -12.01 -11.93 1.23
CA GLY A 231 -12.28 -13.33 0.94
C GLY A 231 -11.13 -14.02 0.19
N GLU A 232 -11.42 -15.17 -0.41
CA GLU A 232 -10.44 -15.92 -1.19
C GLU A 232 -10.24 -15.27 -2.56
N SER A 233 -8.99 -15.32 -3.05
CA SER A 233 -8.60 -14.84 -4.37
C SER A 233 -7.69 -15.85 -5.05
N GLU A 234 -7.92 -16.15 -6.31
CA GLU A 234 -7.03 -17.00 -7.11
C GLU A 234 -5.67 -16.35 -7.42
N TRP A 235 -5.55 -15.06 -7.12
CA TRP A 235 -4.31 -14.29 -7.24
C TRP A 235 -3.44 -14.39 -6.00
N ILE A 236 -4.00 -14.91 -4.89
CA ILE A 236 -3.34 -14.96 -3.59
C ILE A 236 -3.11 -16.40 -3.15
N GLU A 237 -1.86 -16.75 -2.95
CA GLU A 237 -1.44 -18.05 -2.41
C GLU A 237 -0.92 -17.86 -0.97
N PRO A 238 -1.59 -18.43 0.05
CA PRO A 238 -1.05 -18.45 1.40
C PRO A 238 0.16 -19.38 1.48
N SER A 239 1.23 -18.94 2.15
CA SER A 239 2.48 -19.70 2.28
C SER A 239 3.16 -19.43 3.61
N ILE A 240 4.09 -20.32 4.00
CA ILE A 240 5.02 -20.07 5.09
C ILE A 240 6.41 -19.92 4.48
N GLU A 241 7.03 -18.77 4.70
CA GLU A 241 8.37 -18.48 4.20
C GLU A 241 9.29 -18.04 5.34
N ILE A 242 10.59 -18.30 5.17
CA ILE A 242 11.60 -17.82 6.10
C ILE A 242 12.05 -16.43 5.67
N VAL A 243 11.75 -15.43 6.48
CA VAL A 243 12.19 -14.04 6.25
C VAL A 243 13.08 -13.63 7.40
N SER A 244 14.32 -13.27 7.10
CA SER A 244 15.34 -12.91 8.10
C SER A 244 15.50 -13.97 9.20
N GLY A 245 15.43 -15.27 8.85
CA GLY A 245 15.57 -16.39 9.77
C GLY A 245 14.30 -16.75 10.58
N VAL A 246 13.19 -16.04 10.37
CA VAL A 246 11.92 -16.29 11.08
C VAL A 246 10.89 -16.87 10.12
N PRO A 247 10.29 -18.06 10.41
CA PRO A 247 9.14 -18.54 9.65
C PRO A 247 7.93 -17.60 9.83
N GLN A 248 7.35 -17.17 8.73
CA GLN A 248 6.24 -16.21 8.71
C GLN A 248 5.15 -16.69 7.76
N HIS A 249 3.90 -16.49 8.15
CA HIS A 249 2.80 -16.53 7.20
C HIS A 249 2.89 -15.32 6.27
N ILE A 250 2.84 -15.58 4.98
CA ILE A 250 2.80 -14.56 3.93
C ILE A 250 1.69 -14.90 2.94
N MET A 251 1.25 -13.88 2.21
CA MET A 251 0.37 -14.03 1.06
C MET A 251 1.18 -13.70 -0.19
N LYS A 252 1.28 -14.64 -1.12
CA LYS A 252 1.97 -14.47 -2.40
C LYS A 252 0.96 -13.99 -3.44
N LEU A 253 1.13 -12.75 -3.88
CA LEU A 253 0.33 -12.18 -4.97
C LEU A 253 0.99 -12.57 -6.30
N HIS A 254 0.27 -13.33 -7.12
CA HIS A 254 0.74 -13.75 -8.44
C HIS A 254 0.81 -12.58 -9.41
N LEU A 255 1.96 -12.44 -10.08
CA LEU A 255 2.21 -11.41 -11.09
C LEU A 255 1.97 -12.00 -12.48
N ARG A 256 0.73 -11.92 -12.93
CA ARG A 256 0.29 -12.39 -14.26
C ARG A 256 -0.78 -11.47 -14.82
N ASP A 257 -0.83 -11.34 -16.13
CA ASP A 257 -1.93 -10.69 -16.83
C ASP A 257 -3.06 -11.70 -17.09
N ASP A 258 -4.29 -11.21 -17.16
CA ASP A 258 -5.47 -12.00 -17.47
C ASP A 258 -6.45 -11.15 -18.29
N ALA A 259 -6.52 -11.44 -19.58
CA ALA A 259 -7.35 -10.68 -20.52
C ALA A 259 -8.86 -10.89 -20.29
N GLU A 260 -9.27 -12.07 -19.78
CA GLU A 260 -10.68 -12.36 -19.50
C GLU A 260 -11.20 -11.53 -18.32
N LYS A 261 -10.31 -11.21 -17.37
CA LYS A 261 -10.59 -10.38 -16.19
C LYS A 261 -10.17 -8.93 -16.35
N ASN A 262 -9.79 -8.52 -17.55
CA ASN A 262 -9.30 -7.18 -17.84
C ASN A 262 -8.11 -6.74 -16.96
N ILE A 263 -7.25 -7.70 -16.57
CA ILE A 263 -6.04 -7.44 -15.80
C ILE A 263 -4.86 -7.40 -16.77
N SER A 264 -4.15 -6.28 -16.78
CA SER A 264 -2.98 -6.06 -17.64
C SER A 264 -1.91 -5.24 -16.92
N GLY A 265 -0.65 -5.42 -17.34
CA GLY A 265 0.49 -4.69 -16.80
C GLY A 265 0.98 -5.23 -15.44
N VAL A 266 0.46 -6.36 -14.98
CA VAL A 266 0.86 -7.04 -13.74
C VAL A 266 1.96 -8.06 -13.97
N ALA A 267 2.02 -8.68 -15.16
CA ALA A 267 3.08 -9.61 -15.50
C ALA A 267 4.46 -8.97 -15.40
N PRO A 268 5.50 -9.67 -14.88
CA PRO A 268 6.83 -9.08 -14.65
C PRO A 268 7.44 -8.42 -15.88
N GLU A 269 7.13 -8.92 -17.08
CA GLU A 269 7.62 -8.41 -18.36
C GLU A 269 7.16 -6.97 -18.63
N THR A 270 5.95 -6.64 -18.21
CA THR A 270 5.32 -5.32 -18.37
C THR A 270 5.42 -4.49 -17.11
N LEU A 271 5.32 -5.12 -15.94
CA LEU A 271 5.37 -4.45 -14.64
C LEU A 271 6.76 -3.88 -14.35
N LEU A 272 7.85 -4.62 -14.65
CA LEU A 272 9.21 -4.24 -14.29
C LEU A 272 9.78 -3.23 -15.28
N ASN A 273 9.91 -1.97 -14.85
CA ASN A 273 10.53 -0.89 -15.63
C ASN A 273 12.06 -1.01 -15.61
N ARG A 274 12.65 -1.07 -14.41
CA ARG A 274 14.10 -1.22 -14.21
C ARG A 274 14.43 -1.86 -12.88
N VAL A 275 15.69 -2.28 -12.74
CA VAL A 275 16.28 -2.79 -11.52
C VAL A 275 17.52 -1.98 -11.16
N ILE A 276 17.60 -1.50 -9.92
CA ILE A 276 18.79 -0.82 -9.42
C ILE A 276 19.43 -1.74 -8.37
N ILE A 277 20.65 -2.16 -8.62
CA ILE A 277 21.46 -2.88 -7.63
C ILE A 277 22.01 -1.84 -6.65
N GLY A 278 21.65 -1.96 -5.39
CA GLY A 278 22.06 -1.05 -4.33
C GLY A 278 23.54 -1.20 -3.95
N PRO A 279 24.00 -0.33 -3.06
CA PRO A 279 25.36 -0.45 -2.51
C PRO A 279 25.54 -1.80 -1.83
N CYS A 280 26.53 -2.58 -2.25
CA CYS A 280 26.86 -3.89 -1.67
C CYS A 280 28.29 -4.30 -2.04
N ASP A 281 28.82 -5.35 -1.37
CA ASP A 281 30.20 -5.80 -1.59
C ASP A 281 30.40 -6.53 -2.94
N TYR A 282 29.31 -7.11 -3.49
CA TYR A 282 29.36 -7.92 -4.71
C TYR A 282 28.35 -7.48 -5.78
N PRO A 283 28.35 -6.21 -6.21
CA PRO A 283 27.28 -5.68 -7.09
C PRO A 283 27.25 -6.35 -8.46
N VAL A 284 28.41 -6.77 -8.99
CA VAL A 284 28.50 -7.44 -10.31
C VAL A 284 27.83 -8.83 -10.25
N GLN A 285 28.08 -9.60 -9.18
CA GLN A 285 27.50 -10.93 -9.00
C GLN A 285 26.00 -10.85 -8.77
N VAL A 286 25.55 -9.92 -7.94
CA VAL A 286 24.11 -9.68 -7.73
C VAL A 286 23.43 -9.29 -9.04
N ARG A 287 24.04 -8.36 -9.81
CA ARG A 287 23.51 -7.97 -11.12
C ARG A 287 23.40 -9.15 -12.08
N ALA A 288 24.44 -9.98 -12.17
CA ALA A 288 24.44 -11.15 -13.05
C ALA A 288 23.34 -12.15 -12.69
N SER A 289 23.18 -12.43 -11.38
CA SER A 289 22.15 -13.37 -10.90
C SER A 289 20.73 -12.86 -11.12
N ILE A 290 20.48 -11.57 -10.86
CA ILE A 290 19.18 -10.96 -11.11
C ILE A 290 18.87 -10.89 -12.62
N ALA A 291 19.87 -10.56 -13.46
CA ALA A 291 19.70 -10.58 -14.91
C ALA A 291 19.31 -11.97 -15.43
N ALA A 292 19.96 -13.03 -14.92
CA ALA A 292 19.61 -14.41 -15.27
C ALA A 292 18.17 -14.77 -14.83
N ALA A 293 17.76 -14.35 -13.64
CA ALA A 293 16.39 -14.55 -13.17
C ALA A 293 15.37 -13.81 -14.05
N MET A 294 15.66 -12.57 -14.44
CA MET A 294 14.81 -11.79 -15.36
C MET A 294 14.68 -12.47 -16.72
N GLN A 295 15.77 -12.95 -17.29
CA GLN A 295 15.75 -13.69 -18.56
C GLN A 295 14.93 -14.98 -18.45
N ALA A 296 15.12 -15.75 -17.38
CA ALA A 296 14.34 -16.97 -17.12
C ALA A 296 12.84 -16.68 -16.91
N ALA A 297 12.50 -15.51 -16.39
CA ALA A 297 11.12 -15.04 -16.24
C ALA A 297 10.52 -14.46 -17.54
N GLY A 298 11.25 -14.47 -18.67
CA GLY A 298 10.77 -13.97 -19.97
C GLY A 298 10.93 -12.47 -20.17
N ILE A 299 11.67 -11.78 -19.29
CA ILE A 299 11.88 -10.33 -19.42
C ILE A 299 12.99 -10.08 -20.46
N GLU A 300 12.58 -9.54 -21.60
CA GLU A 300 13.50 -9.18 -22.67
C GLU A 300 14.41 -8.02 -22.28
N ASN A 301 15.61 -8.00 -22.84
CA ASN A 301 16.60 -6.94 -22.62
C ASN A 301 16.92 -6.72 -21.13
N ALA A 302 16.94 -7.80 -20.33
CA ALA A 302 17.10 -7.76 -18.88
C ALA A 302 18.33 -6.92 -18.46
N VAL A 303 19.46 -7.04 -19.16
CA VAL A 303 20.71 -6.32 -18.86
C VAL A 303 20.56 -4.81 -19.04
N ASP A 304 19.79 -4.37 -20.04
CA ASP A 304 19.55 -2.96 -20.38
C ASP A 304 18.60 -2.29 -19.37
N LYS A 305 17.83 -3.09 -18.64
CA LYS A 305 16.96 -2.62 -17.55
C LYS A 305 17.70 -2.51 -16.21
N MET A 306 19.01 -2.73 -16.13
CA MET A 306 19.75 -2.84 -14.87
C MET A 306 20.81 -1.76 -14.69
N TRP A 307 20.76 -1.10 -13.54
CA TRP A 307 21.75 -0.13 -13.08
C TRP A 307 22.40 -0.56 -11.79
N MET A 308 23.58 -0.05 -11.50
CA MET A 308 24.28 -0.22 -10.23
C MET A 308 24.37 1.14 -9.54
N SER A 309 23.84 1.23 -8.34
CA SER A 309 24.02 2.41 -7.51
C SER A 309 25.49 2.55 -7.13
N LEU A 310 26.07 3.70 -7.43
CA LEU A 310 27.44 4.02 -7.07
C LEU A 310 27.54 4.80 -5.75
N ILE A 311 26.50 4.80 -4.93
CA ILE A 311 26.52 5.43 -3.62
C ILE A 311 27.54 4.69 -2.73
N PRO A 312 28.57 5.41 -2.18
CA PRO A 312 29.62 4.79 -1.38
C PRO A 312 29.13 4.47 0.04
N LEU A 313 28.13 3.62 0.17
CA LEU A 313 27.60 3.15 1.45
C LEU A 313 28.39 1.92 1.91
N ARG A 314 28.94 1.98 3.12
CA ARG A 314 29.49 0.82 3.81
C ARG A 314 28.49 0.29 4.81
N HIS A 315 28.15 -0.99 4.73
CA HIS A 315 27.40 -1.65 5.77
C HIS A 315 28.32 -1.84 6.99
N ARG A 316 27.90 -1.37 8.15
CA ARG A 316 28.59 -1.69 9.42
C ARG A 316 28.00 -3.04 9.89
N ASP A 317 28.90 -3.96 10.22
CA ASP A 317 28.57 -5.25 10.85
C ASP A 317 27.85 -5.05 12.19
#